data_e99eb73cf9a40ad6afd6d27d132796fd
#
_entry.id   e99eb73cf9a40ad6afd6d27d132796fd
#
_cell.length_a   1.000
_cell.length_b   1.000
_cell.length_c   1.000
_cell.angle_alpha   90.00
_cell.angle_beta   90.00
_cell.angle_gamma   90.00
#
_symmetry.space_group_name_H-M   'P 1'
#
loop_
_entity.id
_entity.type
_entity.pdbx_description
1 polymer ?
#
loop_
_entity_poly.entity_id
_entity_poly.type
_entity_poly.pdbx_seq_one_letter_code
_entity_poly.pdbx_strand_id
1 'polypeptide(L)'
;MDLNDAQQEAVQHGTGDPADTRPLLVIAGAGSGKTNTLAHRVANLIRHGADPQRMLLLTFSRRAAQEMESRVEGVLQKALGLPQNQSVPSLPWSGTFHSIGARLLREYAGRVGLDENFTIHDRGDAEDLIGLVRHEIGFSSTKSRFPLKGTCLGIYSRVLNTRDPLGVVLQEIYPWCTQWESELKKVFGAYVEAKLQQNVLDYDDLLLFWAETMAEPALAQEVGDRFDHVMVDEYQDTNKLQADILLAMKPSGQGVTVVGDDAQSIYSFRGATVRNILDFPHRFTQPARIVTLERNYRSTMAILAASNAVIGQASERHAKTLWTDKTGSHKAQLVLVPDEAQQARWVAGQVLEQRESGTRLTQQAVLFRASNHSAALELELARRSIPFVKFGGLKFLEAAHVKDMLAVLRFAQNPRGRMAGFRVTQLIPGIGPATATRLLDAMAEAAEPTEALRQFLAPPQAQPEWTLFAALYAQ
;
A
#
# COMPACT_ATOMS: atom_id res chain seq x y z
N MET A 1 2.27 25.98 -14.78
CA MET A 1 2.43 25.48 -16.16
C MET A 1 1.06 25.39 -16.76
N ASP A 2 0.89 25.93 -17.93
CA ASP A 2 -0.37 25.79 -18.64
C ASP A 2 -0.53 24.33 -19.08
N LEU A 3 -1.76 23.83 -19.04
CA LEU A 3 -2.09 22.50 -19.51
C LEU A 3 -1.98 22.43 -21.03
N ASN A 4 -1.44 21.34 -21.59
CA ASN A 4 -1.52 21.08 -23.01
C ASN A 4 -2.92 20.56 -23.40
N ASP A 5 -3.20 20.43 -24.70
CA ASP A 5 -4.52 20.08 -25.23
C ASP A 5 -5.03 18.75 -24.65
N ALA A 6 -4.20 17.69 -24.61
CA ALA A 6 -4.57 16.40 -24.07
C ALA A 6 -4.83 16.46 -22.54
N GLN A 7 -4.04 17.25 -21.81
CA GLN A 7 -4.30 17.49 -20.38
C GLN A 7 -5.60 18.27 -20.18
N GLN A 8 -5.89 19.27 -21.03
CA GLN A 8 -7.16 20.02 -20.99
C GLN A 8 -8.35 19.13 -21.29
N GLU A 9 -8.24 18.24 -22.31
CA GLU A 9 -9.27 17.25 -22.63
C GLU A 9 -9.59 16.38 -21.39
N ALA A 10 -8.57 15.81 -20.74
CA ALA A 10 -8.75 15.01 -19.54
C ALA A 10 -9.38 15.79 -18.39
N VAL A 11 -8.98 17.04 -18.20
CA VAL A 11 -9.49 17.93 -17.13
C VAL A 11 -10.96 18.30 -17.37
N GLN A 12 -11.36 18.55 -18.63
CA GLN A 12 -12.69 19.03 -19.00
C GLN A 12 -13.70 17.91 -19.26
N HIS A 13 -13.28 16.65 -19.28
CA HIS A 13 -14.17 15.51 -19.51
C HIS A 13 -15.37 15.53 -18.54
N GLY A 14 -16.59 15.45 -19.07
CA GLY A 14 -17.84 15.50 -18.33
C GLY A 14 -18.26 16.88 -17.82
N THR A 15 -17.41 17.92 -17.91
CA THR A 15 -17.76 19.30 -17.60
C THR A 15 -17.91 20.16 -18.85
N GLY A 16 -17.18 19.83 -19.91
CA GLY A 16 -17.31 20.45 -21.22
C GLY A 16 -18.55 19.97 -22.00
N ASP A 17 -18.85 18.69 -21.86
CA ASP A 17 -20.09 18.07 -22.36
C ASP A 17 -20.70 17.22 -21.21
N PRO A 18 -21.73 17.74 -20.53
CA PRO A 18 -22.40 17.01 -19.45
C PRO A 18 -23.11 15.72 -19.89
N ALA A 19 -23.35 15.54 -21.18
CA ALA A 19 -23.91 14.30 -21.73
C ALA A 19 -22.86 13.17 -21.80
N ASP A 20 -21.55 13.48 -21.79
CA ASP A 20 -20.48 12.49 -21.76
C ASP A 20 -20.24 11.99 -20.32
N THR A 21 -20.99 10.97 -19.95
CA THR A 21 -20.90 10.33 -18.62
C THR A 21 -20.00 9.11 -18.61
N ARG A 22 -19.28 8.82 -19.69
CA ARG A 22 -18.38 7.69 -19.78
C ARG A 22 -17.27 7.75 -18.71
N PRO A 23 -16.80 6.60 -18.21
CA PRO A 23 -15.58 6.59 -17.38
C PRO A 23 -14.39 7.11 -18.18
N LEU A 24 -13.45 7.74 -17.48
CA LEU A 24 -12.23 8.30 -18.09
C LEU A 24 -11.01 7.46 -17.70
N LEU A 25 -10.25 7.05 -18.70
CA LEU A 25 -8.91 6.49 -18.56
C LEU A 25 -7.88 7.48 -19.10
N VAL A 26 -6.98 7.94 -18.23
CA VAL A 26 -5.85 8.78 -18.65
C VAL A 26 -4.58 7.92 -18.67
N ILE A 27 -4.11 7.63 -19.87
CA ILE A 27 -2.82 6.94 -20.09
C ILE A 27 -1.72 7.98 -20.15
N ALA A 28 -0.84 7.96 -19.17
CA ALA A 28 0.11 9.06 -18.98
C ALA A 28 1.50 8.54 -18.64
N GLY A 29 2.43 8.64 -19.57
CA GLY A 29 3.81 8.20 -19.36
C GLY A 29 4.52 8.91 -18.19
N ALA A 30 5.63 8.34 -17.74
CA ALA A 30 6.45 8.96 -16.71
C ALA A 30 6.84 10.39 -17.10
N GLY A 31 6.59 11.37 -16.25
CA GLY A 31 6.95 12.77 -16.51
C GLY A 31 6.01 13.53 -17.44
N SER A 32 4.86 12.97 -17.84
CA SER A 32 3.84 13.66 -18.64
C SER A 32 2.88 14.53 -17.82
N GLY A 33 3.01 14.56 -16.51
CA GLY A 33 2.19 15.38 -15.63
C GLY A 33 0.91 14.70 -15.13
N LYS A 34 0.86 13.36 -14.99
CA LYS A 34 -0.27 12.57 -14.44
C LYS A 34 -0.94 13.25 -13.25
N THR A 35 -0.21 13.35 -12.15
CA THR A 35 -0.67 13.92 -10.88
C THR A 35 -1.15 15.37 -11.02
N ASN A 36 -0.46 16.15 -11.87
CA ASN A 36 -0.86 17.53 -12.15
C ASN A 36 -2.21 17.60 -12.90
N THR A 37 -2.39 16.73 -13.89
CA THR A 37 -3.64 16.65 -14.66
C THR A 37 -4.80 16.24 -13.76
N LEU A 38 -4.59 15.25 -12.88
CA LEU A 38 -5.60 14.81 -11.93
C LEU A 38 -5.97 15.91 -10.93
N ALA A 39 -4.99 16.65 -10.40
CA ALA A 39 -5.24 17.79 -9.51
C ALA A 39 -6.04 18.91 -10.19
N HIS A 40 -5.72 19.23 -11.45
CA HIS A 40 -6.49 20.20 -12.22
C HIS A 40 -7.91 19.70 -12.53
N ARG A 41 -8.09 18.39 -12.77
CA ARG A 41 -9.41 17.80 -12.94
C ARG A 41 -10.27 17.95 -11.69
N VAL A 42 -9.73 17.62 -10.51
CA VAL A 42 -10.41 17.83 -9.22
C VAL A 42 -10.83 19.30 -9.08
N ALA A 43 -9.90 20.22 -9.31
CA ALA A 43 -10.18 21.65 -9.22
C ALA A 43 -11.25 22.11 -10.24
N ASN A 44 -11.22 21.55 -11.46
CA ASN A 44 -12.20 21.87 -12.50
C ASN A 44 -13.61 21.38 -12.12
N LEU A 45 -13.72 20.15 -11.60
CA LEU A 45 -14.99 19.59 -11.13
C LEU A 45 -15.59 20.45 -10.00
N ILE A 46 -14.79 20.85 -9.02
CA ILE A 46 -15.23 21.71 -7.91
C ILE A 46 -15.69 23.08 -8.44
N ARG A 47 -14.99 23.68 -9.39
CA ARG A 47 -15.41 24.93 -10.04
C ARG A 47 -16.75 24.83 -10.76
N HIS A 48 -17.09 23.63 -11.25
CA HIS A 48 -18.36 23.37 -11.92
C HIS A 48 -19.44 22.83 -10.95
N GLY A 49 -19.24 22.95 -9.65
CA GLY A 49 -20.26 22.67 -8.64
C GLY A 49 -20.19 21.28 -8.02
N ALA A 50 -19.18 20.47 -8.33
CA ALA A 50 -19.00 19.19 -7.64
C ALA A 50 -18.67 19.42 -6.15
N ASP A 51 -19.34 18.67 -5.27
CA ASP A 51 -19.12 18.71 -3.82
C ASP A 51 -17.83 17.96 -3.45
N PRO A 52 -16.83 18.65 -2.84
CA PRO A 52 -15.61 18.00 -2.37
C PRO A 52 -15.84 16.87 -1.37
N GLN A 53 -16.94 16.91 -0.59
CA GLN A 53 -17.32 15.85 0.36
C GLN A 53 -17.78 14.56 -0.35
N ARG A 54 -18.17 14.67 -1.61
CA ARG A 54 -18.66 13.58 -2.45
C ARG A 54 -17.61 13.14 -3.50
N MET A 55 -16.33 13.50 -3.28
CA MET A 55 -15.21 13.11 -4.14
C MET A 55 -14.32 12.13 -3.40
N LEU A 56 -14.09 10.95 -3.98
CA LEU A 56 -13.18 9.95 -3.48
C LEU A 56 -11.90 9.96 -4.32
N LEU A 57 -10.75 10.17 -3.68
CA LEU A 57 -9.45 10.20 -4.32
C LEU A 57 -8.56 9.10 -3.74
N LEU A 58 -8.25 8.09 -4.56
CA LEU A 58 -7.48 6.91 -4.18
C LEU A 58 -6.08 6.96 -4.79
N THR A 59 -5.07 6.70 -3.98
CA THR A 59 -3.68 6.63 -4.40
C THR A 59 -3.00 5.37 -3.90
N PHE A 60 -1.83 5.04 -4.48
CA PHE A 60 -1.09 3.83 -4.10
C PHE A 60 -0.38 3.94 -2.74
N SER A 61 0.07 5.14 -2.36
CA SER A 61 0.84 5.33 -1.12
C SER A 61 0.37 6.55 -0.32
N ARG A 62 0.58 6.52 1.01
CA ARG A 62 0.25 7.65 1.90
C ARG A 62 0.97 8.93 1.48
N ARG A 63 2.23 8.82 1.03
CA ARG A 63 3.00 9.97 0.54
C ARG A 63 2.39 10.55 -0.73
N ALA A 64 1.97 9.69 -1.67
CA ALA A 64 1.29 10.14 -2.87
C ALA A 64 -0.04 10.83 -2.55
N ALA A 65 -0.82 10.33 -1.56
CA ALA A 65 -2.04 10.97 -1.11
C ALA A 65 -1.78 12.39 -0.59
N GLN A 66 -0.83 12.57 0.30
CA GLN A 66 -0.44 13.88 0.85
C GLN A 66 0.08 14.84 -0.24
N GLU A 67 0.90 14.35 -1.16
CA GLU A 67 1.39 15.15 -2.29
C GLU A 67 0.24 15.56 -3.21
N MET A 68 -0.72 14.67 -3.47
CA MET A 68 -1.91 14.94 -4.26
C MET A 68 -2.78 16.02 -3.60
N GLU A 69 -3.07 15.88 -2.29
CA GLU A 69 -3.85 16.88 -1.53
C GLU A 69 -3.20 18.25 -1.61
N SER A 70 -1.92 18.35 -1.28
CA SER A 70 -1.18 19.63 -1.34
C SER A 70 -1.18 20.23 -2.76
N ARG A 71 -1.14 19.38 -3.79
CA ARG A 71 -1.17 19.83 -5.18
C ARG A 71 -2.57 20.32 -5.59
N VAL A 72 -3.62 19.60 -5.18
CA VAL A 72 -5.02 20.02 -5.39
C VAL A 72 -5.29 21.35 -4.69
N GLU A 73 -4.86 21.50 -3.45
CA GLU A 73 -4.95 22.76 -2.69
C GLU A 73 -4.30 23.91 -3.45
N GLY A 74 -3.06 23.74 -3.90
CA GLY A 74 -2.34 24.75 -4.66
C GLY A 74 -2.99 25.12 -6.01
N VAL A 75 -3.61 24.15 -6.69
CA VAL A 75 -4.35 24.40 -7.94
C VAL A 75 -5.67 25.09 -7.66
N LEU A 76 -6.44 24.65 -6.64
CA LEU A 76 -7.69 25.28 -6.24
C LEU A 76 -7.50 26.72 -5.80
N GLN A 77 -6.48 27.00 -4.99
CA GLN A 77 -6.15 28.34 -4.52
C GLN A 77 -5.95 29.31 -5.68
N LYS A 78 -5.21 28.89 -6.70
CA LYS A 78 -4.96 29.66 -7.93
C LYS A 78 -6.24 29.79 -8.76
N ALA A 79 -6.99 28.71 -8.94
CA ALA A 79 -8.18 28.66 -9.77
C ALA A 79 -9.34 29.49 -9.20
N LEU A 80 -9.44 29.59 -7.87
CA LEU A 80 -10.45 30.38 -7.17
C LEU A 80 -9.98 31.80 -6.86
N GLY A 81 -8.72 32.16 -7.19
CA GLY A 81 -8.15 33.46 -6.91
C GLY A 81 -8.02 33.79 -5.42
N LEU A 82 -7.89 32.75 -4.56
CA LEU A 82 -7.85 32.92 -3.12
C LEU A 82 -6.45 33.39 -2.64
N PRO A 83 -6.37 34.27 -1.64
CA PRO A 83 -5.12 34.61 -0.98
C PRO A 83 -4.46 33.36 -0.36
N GLN A 84 -3.11 33.38 -0.23
CA GLN A 84 -2.34 32.22 0.31
C GLN A 84 -2.74 31.82 1.74
N ASN A 85 -3.34 32.70 2.50
CA ASN A 85 -3.78 32.48 3.88
C ASN A 85 -5.25 32.05 4.02
N GLN A 86 -5.97 31.91 2.90
CA GLN A 86 -7.34 31.43 2.92
C GLN A 86 -7.41 29.94 2.65
N SER A 87 -8.11 29.19 3.51
CA SER A 87 -8.30 27.75 3.34
C SER A 87 -9.13 27.43 2.10
N VAL A 88 -8.72 26.45 1.34
CA VAL A 88 -9.49 25.87 0.23
C VAL A 88 -10.38 24.72 0.75
N PRO A 89 -11.42 24.32 0.02
CA PRO A 89 -12.22 23.16 0.37
C PRO A 89 -11.34 21.91 0.54
N SER A 90 -11.46 21.22 1.68
CA SER A 90 -10.76 19.97 1.95
C SER A 90 -11.38 18.80 1.19
N LEU A 91 -10.56 17.79 0.87
CA LEU A 91 -10.99 16.51 0.31
C LEU A 91 -10.95 15.43 1.40
N PRO A 92 -11.98 15.26 2.21
CA PRO A 92 -11.95 14.37 3.37
C PRO A 92 -11.84 12.89 2.99
N TRP A 93 -12.14 12.54 1.75
CA TRP A 93 -12.07 11.19 1.21
C TRP A 93 -10.88 11.03 0.25
N SER A 94 -9.72 11.52 0.66
CA SER A 94 -8.45 11.31 -0.01
C SER A 94 -7.56 10.36 0.79
N GLY A 95 -6.96 9.37 0.13
CA GLY A 95 -6.09 8.40 0.82
C GLY A 95 -5.69 7.20 -0.02
N THR A 96 -5.13 6.20 0.65
CA THR A 96 -4.88 4.89 0.03
C THR A 96 -6.14 4.01 0.13
N PHE A 97 -6.26 3.00 -0.74
CA PHE A 97 -7.34 2.01 -0.61
C PHE A 97 -7.46 1.47 0.83
N HIS A 98 -6.35 1.14 1.47
CA HIS A 98 -6.36 0.62 2.84
C HIS A 98 -6.86 1.64 3.87
N SER A 99 -6.46 2.91 3.76
CA SER A 99 -6.90 3.94 4.72
C SER A 99 -8.38 4.28 4.57
N ILE A 100 -8.86 4.34 3.34
CA ILE A 100 -10.28 4.56 3.04
C ILE A 100 -11.10 3.33 3.42
N GLY A 101 -10.62 2.11 3.10
CA GLY A 101 -11.25 0.87 3.52
C GLY A 101 -11.39 0.76 5.04
N ALA A 102 -10.33 1.06 5.79
CA ALA A 102 -10.38 1.07 7.26
C ALA A 102 -11.42 2.07 7.81
N ARG A 103 -11.56 3.23 7.18
CA ARG A 103 -12.54 4.24 7.57
C ARG A 103 -13.97 3.77 7.25
N LEU A 104 -14.22 3.28 6.03
CA LEU A 104 -15.53 2.77 5.64
C LEU A 104 -15.93 1.58 6.50
N LEU A 105 -15.03 0.63 6.75
CA LEU A 105 -15.32 -0.54 7.58
C LEU A 105 -15.69 -0.16 9.02
N ARG A 106 -15.11 0.89 9.61
CA ARG A 106 -15.55 1.39 10.91
C ARG A 106 -16.94 1.99 10.87
N GLU A 107 -17.25 2.78 9.84
CA GLU A 107 -18.58 3.39 9.67
C GLU A 107 -19.67 2.34 9.45
N TYR A 108 -19.35 1.22 8.77
CA TYR A 108 -20.31 0.16 8.43
C TYR A 108 -20.14 -1.11 9.28
N ALA A 109 -19.31 -1.11 10.33
CA ALA A 109 -18.90 -2.28 11.09
C ALA A 109 -20.08 -3.15 11.53
N GLY A 110 -21.09 -2.58 12.19
CA GLY A 110 -22.26 -3.31 12.68
C GLY A 110 -23.12 -3.96 11.57
N ARG A 111 -22.99 -3.51 10.32
CA ARG A 111 -23.73 -4.06 9.17
C ARG A 111 -23.00 -5.19 8.47
N VAL A 112 -21.67 -5.29 8.69
CA VAL A 112 -20.82 -6.30 8.06
C VAL A 112 -20.28 -7.32 9.08
N GLY A 113 -20.82 -7.31 10.30
CA GLY A 113 -20.46 -8.26 11.35
C GLY A 113 -19.08 -8.01 11.97
N LEU A 114 -18.57 -6.79 11.88
CA LEU A 114 -17.33 -6.36 12.52
C LEU A 114 -17.62 -5.51 13.77
N ASP A 115 -16.70 -5.51 14.72
CA ASP A 115 -16.67 -4.53 15.80
C ASP A 115 -15.92 -3.27 15.33
N GLU A 116 -16.50 -2.08 15.54
CA GLU A 116 -15.93 -0.80 15.11
C GLU A 116 -14.53 -0.52 15.69
N ASN A 117 -14.22 -1.09 16.85
CA ASN A 117 -12.95 -0.92 17.56
C ASN A 117 -11.87 -1.92 17.14
N PHE A 118 -11.98 -2.54 15.97
CA PHE A 118 -10.96 -3.47 15.50
C PHE A 118 -9.57 -2.83 15.44
N THR A 119 -8.56 -3.61 15.80
CA THR A 119 -7.14 -3.23 15.69
C THR A 119 -6.60 -3.65 14.33
N ILE A 120 -5.73 -2.86 13.75
CA ILE A 120 -5.09 -3.19 12.46
C ILE A 120 -3.68 -3.72 12.73
N HIS A 121 -3.43 -4.96 12.33
CA HIS A 121 -2.11 -5.57 12.34
C HIS A 121 -1.27 -5.10 11.16
N ASP A 122 -0.02 -4.72 11.43
CA ASP A 122 0.97 -4.55 10.38
C ASP A 122 1.46 -5.92 9.87
N ARG A 123 2.31 -5.92 8.83
CA ARG A 123 2.82 -7.16 8.25
C ARG A 123 3.57 -8.02 9.27
N GLY A 124 4.33 -7.40 10.18
CA GLY A 124 5.08 -8.13 11.20
C GLY A 124 4.16 -8.75 12.24
N ASP A 125 3.12 -8.02 12.68
CA ASP A 125 2.11 -8.51 13.59
C ASP A 125 1.32 -9.68 12.96
N ALA A 126 0.96 -9.56 11.68
CA ALA A 126 0.29 -10.62 10.92
C ALA A 126 1.19 -11.87 10.75
N GLU A 127 2.49 -11.69 10.44
CA GLU A 127 3.45 -12.79 10.39
C GLU A 127 3.60 -13.47 11.75
N ASP A 128 3.60 -12.73 12.84
CA ASP A 128 3.72 -13.27 14.19
C ASP A 128 2.47 -14.06 14.58
N LEU A 129 1.27 -13.56 14.27
CA LEU A 129 0.03 -14.27 14.51
C LEU A 129 -0.06 -15.58 13.71
N ILE A 130 0.24 -15.57 12.41
CA ILE A 130 0.25 -16.80 11.61
C ILE A 130 1.33 -17.78 12.08
N GLY A 131 2.44 -17.27 12.63
CA GLY A 131 3.49 -18.06 13.28
C GLY A 131 3.00 -18.74 14.56
N LEU A 132 2.25 -18.04 15.39
CA LEU A 132 1.62 -18.57 16.60
C LEU A 132 0.61 -19.66 16.27
N VAL A 133 -0.34 -19.36 15.38
CA VAL A 133 -1.35 -20.32 14.90
C VAL A 133 -0.68 -21.58 14.35
N ARG A 134 0.34 -21.43 13.50
CA ARG A 134 1.12 -22.56 12.97
C ARG A 134 1.74 -23.43 14.06
N HIS A 135 2.17 -22.80 15.17
CA HIS A 135 2.72 -23.52 16.32
C HIS A 135 1.62 -24.27 17.08
N GLU A 136 0.51 -23.64 17.36
CA GLU A 136 -0.63 -24.20 18.10
C GLU A 136 -1.23 -25.44 17.41
N ILE A 137 -1.32 -25.42 16.07
CA ILE A 137 -1.82 -26.57 15.31
C ILE A 137 -0.73 -27.60 14.93
N GLY A 138 0.49 -27.46 15.51
CA GLY A 138 1.55 -28.47 15.46
C GLY A 138 2.44 -28.45 14.21
N PHE A 139 2.33 -27.45 13.34
CA PHE A 139 3.15 -27.37 12.11
C PHE A 139 4.51 -26.67 12.28
N SER A 140 4.93 -26.34 13.49
CA SER A 140 6.28 -25.82 13.75
C SER A 140 7.34 -26.90 13.96
N SER A 141 6.94 -28.16 14.23
CA SER A 141 7.83 -29.29 14.54
C SER A 141 7.60 -30.53 13.66
N THR A 142 7.26 -30.32 12.39
CA THR A 142 7.03 -31.39 11.41
C THR A 142 8.34 -32.06 10.97
N LYS A 143 8.30 -33.36 10.61
CA LYS A 143 9.46 -34.10 10.07
C LYS A 143 10.06 -33.46 8.81
N SER A 144 9.20 -32.94 7.94
CA SER A 144 9.59 -32.14 6.78
C SER A 144 9.39 -30.67 7.10
N ARG A 145 10.27 -29.80 6.60
CA ARG A 145 10.22 -28.38 6.90
C ARG A 145 8.98 -27.71 6.31
N PHE A 146 7.99 -27.43 7.16
CA PHE A 146 6.82 -26.65 6.79
C PHE A 146 7.20 -25.19 6.48
N PRO A 147 6.48 -24.48 5.58
CA PRO A 147 6.74 -23.08 5.25
C PRO A 147 6.83 -22.16 6.48
N LEU A 148 7.76 -21.20 6.43
CA LEU A 148 7.94 -20.23 7.51
C LEU A 148 6.76 -19.24 7.54
N LYS A 149 6.54 -18.57 8.68
CA LYS A 149 5.47 -17.60 8.89
C LYS A 149 5.35 -16.55 7.79
N GLY A 150 6.48 -15.96 7.35
CA GLY A 150 6.48 -14.98 6.26
C GLY A 150 6.10 -15.57 4.89
N THR A 151 6.45 -16.84 4.63
CA THR A 151 6.02 -17.56 3.42
C THR A 151 4.52 -17.88 3.48
N CYS A 152 4.02 -18.36 4.63
CA CYS A 152 2.59 -18.62 4.82
C CYS A 152 1.76 -17.34 4.60
N LEU A 153 2.16 -16.22 5.23
CA LEU A 153 1.49 -14.94 5.04
C LEU A 153 1.58 -14.46 3.59
N GLY A 154 2.74 -14.64 2.94
CA GLY A 154 2.92 -14.28 1.53
C GLY A 154 1.99 -15.05 0.59
N ILE A 155 1.79 -16.36 0.83
CA ILE A 155 0.85 -17.21 0.07
C ILE A 155 -0.59 -16.75 0.34
N TYR A 156 -0.96 -16.56 1.61
CA TYR A 156 -2.29 -16.08 2.02
C TYR A 156 -2.66 -14.76 1.35
N SER A 157 -1.79 -13.77 1.49
CA SER A 157 -1.94 -12.45 0.88
C SER A 157 -2.08 -12.54 -0.65
N ARG A 158 -1.28 -13.40 -1.29
CA ARG A 158 -1.34 -13.59 -2.75
C ARG A 158 -2.70 -14.13 -3.19
N VAL A 159 -3.19 -15.17 -2.55
CA VAL A 159 -4.51 -15.76 -2.82
C VAL A 159 -5.62 -14.72 -2.73
N LEU A 160 -5.62 -13.90 -1.67
CA LEU A 160 -6.64 -12.87 -1.47
C LEU A 160 -6.55 -11.77 -2.54
N ASN A 161 -5.37 -11.24 -2.80
CA ASN A 161 -5.19 -10.08 -3.67
C ASN A 161 -5.35 -10.41 -5.16
N THR A 162 -5.06 -11.65 -5.58
CA THR A 162 -5.26 -12.10 -6.97
C THR A 162 -6.60 -12.79 -7.19
N ARG A 163 -7.26 -13.25 -6.10
CA ARG A 163 -8.43 -14.12 -6.14
C ARG A 163 -8.21 -15.44 -6.91
N ASP A 164 -6.96 -15.87 -7.02
CA ASP A 164 -6.60 -17.13 -7.63
C ASP A 164 -6.74 -18.26 -6.60
N PRO A 165 -7.17 -19.50 -7.02
CA PRO A 165 -7.20 -20.65 -6.13
C PRO A 165 -5.82 -20.94 -5.53
N LEU A 166 -5.78 -21.39 -4.25
CA LEU A 166 -4.53 -21.71 -3.56
C LEU A 166 -3.63 -22.66 -4.36
N GLY A 167 -4.19 -23.70 -4.95
CA GLY A 167 -3.44 -24.65 -5.77
C GLY A 167 -2.71 -24.00 -6.95
N VAL A 168 -3.34 -23.01 -7.62
CA VAL A 168 -2.73 -22.25 -8.72
C VAL A 168 -1.58 -21.41 -8.20
N VAL A 169 -1.79 -20.66 -7.11
CA VAL A 169 -0.76 -19.82 -6.48
C VAL A 169 0.46 -20.68 -6.05
N LEU A 170 0.21 -21.88 -5.50
CA LEU A 170 1.28 -22.80 -5.13
C LEU A 170 2.04 -23.30 -6.35
N GLN A 171 1.36 -23.73 -7.40
CA GLN A 171 2.01 -24.25 -8.59
C GLN A 171 2.86 -23.22 -9.33
N GLU A 172 2.35 -21.99 -9.47
CA GLU A 172 3.00 -20.96 -10.28
C GLU A 172 4.07 -20.17 -9.51
N ILE A 173 3.85 -19.91 -8.21
CA ILE A 173 4.68 -18.96 -7.46
C ILE A 173 5.43 -19.62 -6.32
N TYR A 174 4.87 -20.65 -5.68
CA TYR A 174 5.45 -21.35 -4.53
C TYR A 174 5.54 -22.85 -4.75
N PRO A 175 6.15 -23.36 -5.86
CA PRO A 175 6.12 -24.78 -6.22
C PRO A 175 6.71 -25.69 -5.14
N TRP A 176 7.63 -25.18 -4.32
CA TRP A 176 8.19 -25.92 -3.16
C TRP A 176 7.23 -26.06 -1.99
N CYS A 177 6.07 -25.41 -2.02
CA CYS A 177 5.01 -25.52 -1.00
C CYS A 177 3.82 -26.37 -1.44
N THR A 178 3.79 -26.88 -2.66
CA THR A 178 2.63 -27.57 -3.26
C THR A 178 2.18 -28.78 -2.43
N GLN A 179 3.12 -29.52 -1.84
CA GLN A 179 2.83 -30.66 -0.97
C GLN A 179 2.08 -30.28 0.32
N TRP A 180 2.02 -29.02 0.68
CA TRP A 180 1.44 -28.52 1.91
C TRP A 180 0.07 -27.82 1.72
N GLU A 181 -0.58 -27.99 0.58
CA GLU A 181 -1.84 -27.29 0.27
C GLU A 181 -2.91 -27.53 1.34
N SER A 182 -3.06 -28.78 1.79
CA SER A 182 -4.07 -29.16 2.80
C SER A 182 -3.78 -28.53 4.16
N GLU A 183 -2.51 -28.55 4.57
CA GLU A 183 -2.04 -27.99 5.84
C GLU A 183 -2.10 -26.46 5.82
N LEU A 184 -1.75 -25.83 4.69
CA LEU A 184 -1.87 -24.38 4.52
C LEU A 184 -3.31 -23.93 4.63
N LYS A 185 -4.29 -24.69 4.08
CA LYS A 185 -5.72 -24.40 4.27
C LYS A 185 -6.12 -24.41 5.74
N LYS A 186 -5.59 -25.36 6.54
CA LYS A 186 -5.84 -25.41 8.00
C LYS A 186 -5.22 -24.20 8.72
N VAL A 187 -3.96 -23.85 8.38
CA VAL A 187 -3.30 -22.66 8.93
C VAL A 187 -4.10 -21.40 8.62
N PHE A 188 -4.55 -21.23 7.39
CA PHE A 188 -5.29 -20.05 6.98
C PHE A 188 -6.67 -19.96 7.64
N GLY A 189 -7.37 -21.09 7.77
CA GLY A 189 -8.63 -21.13 8.51
C GLY A 189 -8.46 -20.72 9.98
N ALA A 190 -7.50 -21.33 10.67
CA ALA A 190 -7.19 -21.00 12.05
C ALA A 190 -6.66 -19.54 12.22
N TYR A 191 -5.93 -19.03 11.24
CA TYR A 191 -5.48 -17.63 11.22
C TYR A 191 -6.64 -16.64 11.13
N VAL A 192 -7.62 -16.91 10.24
CA VAL A 192 -8.85 -16.09 10.13
C VAL A 192 -9.64 -16.14 11.43
N GLU A 193 -9.82 -17.33 12.00
CA GLU A 193 -10.53 -17.50 13.28
C GLU A 193 -9.83 -16.74 14.41
N ALA A 194 -8.51 -16.85 14.52
CA ALA A 194 -7.74 -16.12 15.54
C ALA A 194 -7.86 -14.59 15.37
N LYS A 195 -7.91 -14.06 14.16
CA LYS A 195 -8.14 -12.63 13.90
C LYS A 195 -9.52 -12.19 14.38
N LEU A 196 -10.56 -12.96 14.06
CA LEU A 196 -11.94 -12.66 14.48
C LEU A 196 -12.08 -12.68 16.01
N GLN A 197 -11.53 -13.70 16.67
CA GLN A 197 -11.57 -13.83 18.15
C GLN A 197 -10.88 -12.66 18.86
N GLN A 198 -9.82 -12.12 18.26
CA GLN A 198 -9.04 -11.03 18.84
C GLN A 198 -9.52 -9.64 18.40
N ASN A 199 -10.55 -9.55 17.57
CA ASN A 199 -11.01 -8.30 16.95
C ASN A 199 -9.87 -7.55 16.25
N VAL A 200 -9.12 -8.24 15.40
CA VAL A 200 -8.02 -7.67 14.62
C VAL A 200 -8.21 -7.95 13.15
N LEU A 201 -7.82 -6.99 12.32
CA LEU A 201 -7.76 -7.11 10.85
C LEU A 201 -6.32 -6.87 10.40
N ASP A 202 -5.86 -7.58 9.39
CA ASP A 202 -4.63 -7.21 8.67
C ASP A 202 -4.94 -6.32 7.45
N TYR A 203 -3.91 -5.91 6.73
CA TYR A 203 -4.10 -5.06 5.54
C TYR A 203 -4.91 -5.75 4.43
N ASP A 204 -4.76 -7.06 4.27
CA ASP A 204 -5.52 -7.81 3.26
C ASP A 204 -7.00 -7.87 3.62
N ASP A 205 -7.33 -8.01 4.92
CA ASP A 205 -8.71 -8.00 5.40
C ASP A 205 -9.41 -6.66 5.12
N LEU A 206 -8.71 -5.52 5.22
CA LEU A 206 -9.32 -4.21 4.94
C LEU A 206 -9.87 -4.14 3.51
N LEU A 207 -9.16 -4.73 2.56
CA LEU A 207 -9.62 -4.81 1.17
C LEU A 207 -10.66 -5.90 0.97
N LEU A 208 -10.47 -7.06 1.59
CA LEU A 208 -11.38 -8.19 1.48
C LEU A 208 -12.77 -7.82 2.02
N PHE A 209 -12.86 -7.32 3.26
CA PHE A 209 -14.13 -6.91 3.85
C PHE A 209 -14.78 -5.74 3.10
N TRP A 210 -13.99 -4.82 2.55
CA TRP A 210 -14.55 -3.78 1.68
C TRP A 210 -15.15 -4.38 0.42
N ALA A 211 -14.46 -5.33 -0.24
CA ALA A 211 -15.00 -6.03 -1.42
C ALA A 211 -16.25 -6.85 -1.08
N GLU A 212 -16.28 -7.54 0.06
CA GLU A 212 -17.44 -8.29 0.52
C GLU A 212 -18.62 -7.35 0.84
N THR A 213 -18.34 -6.19 1.43
CA THR A 213 -19.36 -5.14 1.62
C THR A 213 -19.95 -4.69 0.29
N MET A 214 -19.13 -4.58 -0.76
CA MET A 214 -19.59 -4.22 -2.11
C MET A 214 -20.29 -5.37 -2.84
N ALA A 215 -20.20 -6.60 -2.36
CA ALA A 215 -20.95 -7.72 -2.90
C ALA A 215 -22.44 -7.68 -2.49
N GLU A 216 -22.79 -6.96 -1.42
CA GLU A 216 -24.16 -6.71 -1.00
C GLU A 216 -24.75 -5.52 -1.80
N PRO A 217 -25.74 -5.74 -2.69
CA PRO A 217 -26.20 -4.69 -3.61
C PRO A 217 -26.68 -3.40 -2.94
N ALA A 218 -27.35 -3.52 -1.80
CA ALA A 218 -27.86 -2.34 -1.07
C ALA A 218 -26.71 -1.52 -0.47
N LEU A 219 -25.67 -2.17 0.08
CA LEU A 219 -24.50 -1.52 0.60
C LEU A 219 -23.63 -0.93 -0.52
N ALA A 220 -23.47 -1.66 -1.63
CA ALA A 220 -22.73 -1.17 -2.79
C ALA A 220 -23.36 0.09 -3.35
N GLN A 221 -24.69 0.14 -3.47
CA GLN A 221 -25.41 1.32 -3.90
C GLN A 221 -25.22 2.47 -2.91
N GLU A 222 -25.45 2.23 -1.62
CA GLU A 222 -25.33 3.27 -0.58
C GLU A 222 -23.93 3.89 -0.55
N VAL A 223 -22.87 3.06 -0.55
CA VAL A 223 -21.49 3.53 -0.59
C VAL A 223 -21.15 4.18 -1.92
N GLY A 224 -21.65 3.63 -3.03
CA GLY A 224 -21.49 4.19 -4.37
C GLY A 224 -22.13 5.55 -4.54
N ASP A 225 -23.35 5.73 -4.03
CA ASP A 225 -24.12 6.98 -4.10
C ASP A 225 -23.55 8.09 -3.21
N ARG A 226 -22.70 7.73 -2.26
CA ARG A 226 -21.95 8.68 -1.42
C ARG A 226 -20.95 9.51 -2.22
N PHE A 227 -20.46 9.00 -3.33
CA PHE A 227 -19.42 9.65 -4.14
C PHE A 227 -19.92 9.92 -5.55
N ASP A 228 -19.97 11.19 -5.95
CA ASP A 228 -20.26 11.56 -7.33
C ASP A 228 -19.05 11.32 -8.24
N HIS A 229 -17.84 11.50 -7.69
CA HIS A 229 -16.58 11.29 -8.41
C HIS A 229 -15.67 10.36 -7.65
N VAL A 230 -15.16 9.33 -8.35
CA VAL A 230 -14.14 8.40 -7.84
C VAL A 230 -12.92 8.47 -8.74
N MET A 231 -11.80 8.88 -8.20
CA MET A 231 -10.56 9.05 -8.93
C MET A 231 -9.47 8.15 -8.37
N VAL A 232 -8.75 7.44 -9.23
CA VAL A 232 -7.67 6.54 -8.83
C VAL A 232 -6.39 6.92 -9.58
N ASP A 233 -5.35 7.26 -8.83
CA ASP A 233 -4.01 7.47 -9.38
C ASP A 233 -3.19 6.18 -9.34
N GLU A 234 -2.21 6.05 -10.25
CA GLU A 234 -1.34 4.88 -10.43
C GLU A 234 -2.13 3.56 -10.56
N TYR A 235 -3.20 3.59 -11.38
CA TYR A 235 -4.15 2.47 -11.49
C TYR A 235 -3.49 1.15 -11.95
N GLN A 236 -2.37 1.19 -12.65
CA GLN A 236 -1.59 0.01 -13.06
C GLN A 236 -1.00 -0.76 -11.87
N ASP A 237 -0.92 -0.14 -10.69
CA ASP A 237 -0.38 -0.76 -9.47
C ASP A 237 -1.48 -1.39 -8.59
N THR A 238 -2.73 -1.33 -9.04
CA THR A 238 -3.85 -1.95 -8.33
C THR A 238 -3.86 -3.47 -8.52
N ASN A 239 -4.28 -4.19 -7.47
CA ASN A 239 -4.58 -5.61 -7.56
C ASN A 239 -6.03 -5.85 -8.01
N LYS A 240 -6.39 -7.12 -8.25
CA LYS A 240 -7.71 -7.50 -8.73
C LYS A 240 -8.81 -7.09 -7.74
N LEU A 241 -8.56 -7.29 -6.44
CA LEU A 241 -9.51 -6.95 -5.38
C LEU A 241 -9.85 -5.45 -5.35
N GLN A 242 -8.86 -4.57 -5.54
CA GLN A 242 -9.06 -3.12 -5.62
C GLN A 242 -9.84 -2.70 -6.87
N ALA A 243 -9.59 -3.35 -8.00
CA ALA A 243 -10.36 -3.12 -9.21
C ALA A 243 -11.82 -3.57 -9.03
N ASP A 244 -12.06 -4.74 -8.42
CA ASP A 244 -13.39 -5.25 -8.15
C ASP A 244 -14.19 -4.31 -7.22
N ILE A 245 -13.55 -3.75 -6.19
CA ILE A 245 -14.15 -2.73 -5.30
C ILE A 245 -14.62 -1.51 -6.12
N LEU A 246 -13.74 -0.98 -6.98
CA LEU A 246 -14.07 0.19 -7.82
C LEU A 246 -15.26 -0.09 -8.73
N LEU A 247 -15.26 -1.24 -9.40
CA LEU A 247 -16.32 -1.63 -10.33
C LEU A 247 -17.65 -1.88 -9.61
N ALA A 248 -17.63 -2.46 -8.42
CA ALA A 248 -18.82 -2.68 -7.62
C ALA A 248 -19.41 -1.36 -7.07
N MET A 249 -18.56 -0.42 -6.67
CA MET A 249 -19.02 0.92 -6.25
C MET A 249 -19.63 1.73 -7.38
N LYS A 250 -19.11 1.60 -8.60
CA LYS A 250 -19.50 2.40 -9.77
C LYS A 250 -19.73 1.51 -11.00
N PRO A 251 -20.77 0.66 -11.00
CA PRO A 251 -20.98 -0.31 -12.07
C PRO A 251 -21.30 0.32 -13.44
N SER A 252 -21.86 1.54 -13.45
CA SER A 252 -22.05 2.31 -14.69
C SER A 252 -20.76 2.98 -15.20
N GLY A 253 -19.76 3.16 -14.34
CA GLY A 253 -18.56 3.93 -14.60
C GLY A 253 -18.74 5.45 -14.55
N GLN A 254 -19.97 5.93 -14.34
CA GLN A 254 -20.21 7.38 -14.24
C GLN A 254 -19.44 8.00 -13.08
N GLY A 255 -18.73 9.11 -13.36
CA GLY A 255 -17.89 9.80 -12.39
C GLY A 255 -16.53 9.12 -12.10
N VAL A 256 -16.23 7.97 -12.73
CA VAL A 256 -14.95 7.28 -12.54
C VAL A 256 -13.87 7.90 -13.42
N THR A 257 -12.73 8.18 -12.83
CA THR A 257 -11.51 8.57 -13.55
C THR A 257 -10.35 7.74 -13.01
N VAL A 258 -9.65 7.03 -13.89
CA VAL A 258 -8.40 6.35 -13.53
C VAL A 258 -7.25 6.92 -14.32
N VAL A 259 -6.12 7.08 -13.66
CA VAL A 259 -4.88 7.60 -14.26
C VAL A 259 -3.78 6.59 -14.04
N GLY A 260 -2.99 6.30 -15.06
CA GLY A 260 -1.90 5.34 -14.90
C GLY A 260 -1.00 5.23 -16.12
N ASP A 261 -0.05 4.33 -15.99
CA ASP A 261 0.92 4.01 -17.03
C ASP A 261 1.21 2.50 -17.01
N ASP A 262 0.70 1.77 -17.96
CA ASP A 262 0.95 0.33 -18.13
C ASP A 262 2.45 0.00 -18.19
N ALA A 263 3.28 0.90 -18.71
CA ALA A 263 4.74 0.76 -18.75
C ALA A 263 5.41 0.84 -17.36
N GLN A 264 4.71 1.36 -16.35
CA GLN A 264 5.18 1.47 -14.97
C GLN A 264 4.61 0.40 -14.03
N SER A 265 3.92 -0.63 -14.53
CA SER A 265 3.37 -1.72 -13.73
C SER A 265 4.49 -2.64 -13.22
N ILE A 266 5.06 -2.33 -12.06
CA ILE A 266 6.20 -3.05 -11.46
C ILE A 266 5.89 -3.71 -10.10
N TYR A 267 4.62 -3.71 -9.67
CA TYR A 267 4.18 -4.26 -8.37
C TYR A 267 3.48 -5.62 -8.48
N SER A 268 3.74 -6.39 -9.53
CA SER A 268 3.15 -7.74 -9.69
C SER A 268 3.49 -8.68 -8.52
N PHE A 269 4.65 -8.52 -7.88
CA PHE A 269 5.03 -9.26 -6.69
C PHE A 269 4.14 -8.98 -5.46
N ARG A 270 3.36 -7.89 -5.48
CA ARG A 270 2.31 -7.55 -4.49
C ARG A 270 0.90 -7.89 -4.94
N GLY A 271 0.74 -8.66 -6.01
CA GLY A 271 -0.56 -9.01 -6.58
C GLY A 271 -1.14 -7.97 -7.53
N ALA A 272 -0.45 -6.86 -7.81
CA ALA A 272 -0.86 -5.93 -8.86
C ALA A 272 -0.90 -6.62 -10.22
N THR A 273 -1.84 -6.21 -11.06
CA THR A 273 -1.97 -6.73 -12.42
C THR A 273 -2.16 -5.62 -13.43
N VAL A 274 -1.32 -5.62 -14.46
CA VAL A 274 -1.44 -4.69 -15.59
C VAL A 274 -2.76 -4.84 -16.34
N ARG A 275 -3.41 -6.02 -16.22
CA ARG A 275 -4.74 -6.27 -16.80
C ARG A 275 -5.77 -5.24 -16.34
N ASN A 276 -5.69 -4.76 -15.10
CA ASN A 276 -6.63 -3.77 -14.60
C ASN A 276 -6.68 -2.52 -15.48
N ILE A 277 -5.52 -1.96 -15.87
CA ILE A 277 -5.48 -0.76 -16.72
C ILE A 277 -5.71 -1.08 -18.20
N LEU A 278 -5.22 -2.23 -18.68
CA LEU A 278 -5.41 -2.64 -20.07
C LEU A 278 -6.87 -2.94 -20.39
N ASP A 279 -7.57 -3.62 -19.48
CA ASP A 279 -8.96 -4.04 -19.67
C ASP A 279 -9.97 -2.96 -19.24
N PHE A 280 -9.55 -1.93 -18.52
CA PHE A 280 -10.44 -0.89 -17.99
C PHE A 280 -11.41 -0.30 -19.03
N PRO A 281 -11.00 0.01 -20.26
CA PRO A 281 -11.90 0.59 -21.27
C PRO A 281 -13.12 -0.26 -21.57
N HIS A 282 -13.05 -1.58 -21.33
CA HIS A 282 -14.09 -2.54 -21.67
C HIS A 282 -14.85 -3.10 -20.45
N ARG A 283 -14.58 -2.56 -19.25
CA ARG A 283 -15.19 -3.04 -18.01
C ARG A 283 -16.60 -2.51 -17.77
N PHE A 284 -17.05 -1.51 -18.51
CA PHE A 284 -18.33 -0.83 -18.34
C PHE A 284 -19.20 -0.99 -19.57
N THR A 285 -20.51 -0.83 -19.41
CA THR A 285 -21.47 -0.89 -20.53
C THR A 285 -21.15 0.12 -21.62
N GLN A 286 -20.76 1.32 -21.25
CA GLN A 286 -20.20 2.30 -22.18
C GLN A 286 -18.67 2.25 -22.06
N PRO A 287 -17.95 2.02 -23.18
CA PRO A 287 -16.49 2.01 -23.17
C PRO A 287 -15.92 3.32 -22.61
N ALA A 288 -14.84 3.20 -21.82
CA ALA A 288 -14.20 4.38 -21.25
C ALA A 288 -13.64 5.30 -22.34
N ARG A 289 -13.71 6.60 -22.10
CA ARG A 289 -12.94 7.59 -22.87
C ARG A 289 -11.47 7.42 -22.51
N ILE A 290 -10.62 7.28 -23.51
CA ILE A 290 -9.16 7.19 -23.31
C ILE A 290 -8.54 8.51 -23.75
N VAL A 291 -7.74 9.11 -22.87
CA VAL A 291 -6.90 10.28 -23.17
C VAL A 291 -5.45 9.92 -22.91
N THR A 292 -4.58 10.12 -23.90
CA THR A 292 -3.16 9.74 -23.80
C THR A 292 -2.29 10.98 -23.67
N LEU A 293 -1.47 11.04 -22.60
CA LEU A 293 -0.52 12.11 -22.33
C LEU A 293 0.88 11.70 -22.78
N GLU A 294 1.32 12.15 -23.94
CA GLU A 294 2.59 11.76 -24.55
C GLU A 294 3.72 12.77 -24.35
N ARG A 295 3.40 14.05 -24.15
CA ARG A 295 4.41 15.08 -23.93
C ARG A 295 5.06 14.93 -22.57
N ASN A 296 6.37 14.69 -22.56
CA ASN A 296 7.17 14.53 -21.35
C ASN A 296 7.85 15.86 -20.96
N TYR A 297 7.73 16.24 -19.70
CA TYR A 297 8.32 17.47 -19.13
C TYR A 297 9.53 17.19 -18.25
N ARG A 298 9.94 15.92 -18.09
CA ARG A 298 11.02 15.50 -17.20
C ARG A 298 12.32 15.25 -17.94
N SER A 299 12.28 14.39 -18.95
CA SER A 299 13.43 13.77 -19.58
C SER A 299 13.80 14.43 -20.91
N THR A 300 15.05 14.25 -21.35
CA THR A 300 15.50 14.63 -22.70
C THR A 300 15.10 13.56 -23.71
N MET A 301 15.12 13.90 -25.01
CA MET A 301 14.76 12.97 -26.08
C MET A 301 15.67 11.72 -26.10
N ALA A 302 16.95 11.83 -25.75
CA ALA A 302 17.87 10.68 -25.69
C ALA A 302 17.42 9.63 -24.68
N ILE A 303 16.89 10.06 -23.51
CA ILE A 303 16.33 9.15 -22.50
C ILE A 303 15.02 8.55 -23.00
N LEU A 304 14.14 9.38 -23.58
CA LEU A 304 12.86 8.91 -24.08
C LEU A 304 12.99 7.92 -25.25
N ALA A 305 13.96 8.12 -26.11
CA ALA A 305 14.25 7.19 -27.20
C ALA A 305 14.60 5.78 -26.67
N ALA A 306 15.45 5.72 -25.63
CA ALA A 306 15.79 4.46 -24.98
C ALA A 306 14.58 3.81 -24.29
N SER A 307 13.79 4.57 -23.53
CA SER A 307 12.60 4.04 -22.84
C SER A 307 11.50 3.62 -23.80
N ASN A 308 11.24 4.38 -24.88
CA ASN A 308 10.29 4.02 -25.93
C ASN A 308 10.72 2.72 -26.65
N ALA A 309 12.03 2.55 -26.91
CA ALA A 309 12.55 1.34 -27.53
C ALA A 309 12.37 0.10 -26.65
N VAL A 310 12.58 0.24 -25.32
CA VAL A 310 12.37 -0.85 -24.36
C VAL A 310 10.89 -1.22 -24.28
N ILE A 311 10.01 -0.26 -24.02
CA ILE A 311 8.57 -0.55 -23.89
C ILE A 311 7.94 -0.99 -25.21
N GLY A 312 8.53 -0.61 -26.32
CA GLY A 312 8.12 -1.06 -27.65
C GLY A 312 8.17 -2.58 -27.85
N GLN A 313 8.93 -3.31 -27.00
CA GLN A 313 9.02 -4.77 -27.02
C GLN A 313 7.87 -5.45 -26.27
N ALA A 314 7.06 -4.70 -25.50
CA ALA A 314 5.94 -5.27 -24.78
C ALA A 314 4.86 -5.75 -25.78
N SER A 315 4.40 -7.00 -25.60
CA SER A 315 3.40 -7.62 -26.48
C SER A 315 2.02 -6.98 -26.36
N GLU A 316 1.68 -6.51 -25.17
CA GLU A 316 0.42 -5.84 -24.86
C GLU A 316 0.71 -4.52 -24.16
N ARG A 317 0.13 -3.44 -24.66
CA ARG A 317 0.28 -2.09 -24.09
C ARG A 317 -0.72 -1.13 -24.70
N HIS A 318 -1.00 -0.04 -24.00
CA HIS A 318 -1.63 1.12 -24.63
C HIS A 318 -0.66 1.81 -25.58
N ALA A 319 -1.14 2.13 -26.80
CA ALA A 319 -0.32 2.83 -27.79
C ALA A 319 0.01 4.23 -27.29
N LYS A 320 1.31 4.50 -27.06
CA LYS A 320 1.84 5.82 -26.73
C LYS A 320 3.31 5.92 -27.13
N THR A 321 3.74 7.12 -27.50
CA THR A 321 5.14 7.42 -27.79
C THR A 321 5.51 8.72 -27.09
N LEU A 322 6.36 8.63 -26.08
CA LEU A 322 6.76 9.80 -25.31
C LEU A 322 7.71 10.69 -26.12
N TRP A 323 7.43 11.97 -26.12
CA TRP A 323 8.24 12.99 -26.78
C TRP A 323 8.44 14.22 -25.89
N THR A 324 9.44 15.04 -26.20
CA THR A 324 9.77 16.24 -25.42
C THR A 324 10.43 17.30 -26.29
N ASP A 325 10.26 18.56 -25.89
CA ASP A 325 10.99 19.70 -26.44
C ASP A 325 12.35 19.92 -25.75
N LYS A 326 12.65 19.13 -24.69
CA LYS A 326 13.91 19.32 -23.95
C LYS A 326 15.08 18.84 -24.79
N THR A 327 16.01 19.74 -24.99
CA THR A 327 17.30 19.45 -25.63
C THR A 327 18.25 18.81 -24.61
N GLY A 328 19.13 17.93 -25.09
CA GLY A 328 20.16 17.27 -24.29
C GLY A 328 20.78 16.12 -25.07
N SER A 329 22.11 16.04 -25.06
CA SER A 329 22.87 15.04 -25.83
C SER A 329 23.35 13.86 -24.97
N HIS A 330 23.20 13.89 -23.64
CA HIS A 330 23.67 12.83 -22.76
C HIS A 330 22.86 11.55 -22.97
N LYS A 331 23.54 10.48 -23.34
CA LYS A 331 22.96 9.14 -23.51
C LYS A 331 23.11 8.34 -22.24
N ALA A 332 22.26 7.34 -22.06
CA ALA A 332 22.43 6.33 -21.03
C ALA A 332 23.76 5.58 -21.25
N GLN A 333 24.50 5.33 -20.16
CA GLN A 333 25.76 4.62 -20.18
C GLN A 333 25.61 3.26 -19.51
N LEU A 334 26.14 2.23 -20.12
CA LEU A 334 26.31 0.91 -19.49
C LEU A 334 27.76 0.79 -19.02
N VAL A 335 27.93 0.58 -17.72
CA VAL A 335 29.25 0.43 -17.08
C VAL A 335 29.37 -0.96 -16.51
N LEU A 336 30.36 -1.72 -16.95
CA LEU A 336 30.66 -3.06 -16.45
C LEU A 336 31.84 -2.98 -15.49
N VAL A 337 31.68 -3.56 -14.32
CA VAL A 337 32.70 -3.61 -13.27
C VAL A 337 32.82 -5.04 -12.74
N PRO A 338 34.02 -5.45 -12.26
CA PRO A 338 34.27 -6.84 -11.83
C PRO A 338 33.51 -7.25 -10.56
N ASP A 339 33.29 -6.31 -9.62
CA ASP A 339 32.74 -6.60 -8.31
C ASP A 339 31.98 -5.42 -7.70
N GLU A 340 31.26 -5.67 -6.59
CA GLU A 340 30.48 -4.66 -5.87
C GLU A 340 31.35 -3.53 -5.27
N ALA A 341 32.58 -3.82 -4.87
CA ALA A 341 33.49 -2.81 -4.32
C ALA A 341 33.94 -1.83 -5.40
N GLN A 342 34.22 -2.31 -6.60
CA GLN A 342 34.52 -1.46 -7.75
C GLN A 342 33.29 -0.68 -8.22
N GLN A 343 32.11 -1.32 -8.20
CA GLN A 343 30.85 -0.61 -8.47
C GLN A 343 30.66 0.57 -7.51
N ALA A 344 30.81 0.35 -6.20
CA ALA A 344 30.69 1.37 -5.18
C ALA A 344 31.68 2.54 -5.38
N ARG A 345 32.95 2.23 -5.67
CA ARG A 345 33.99 3.22 -5.94
C ARG A 345 33.69 4.05 -7.18
N TRP A 346 33.24 3.38 -8.27
CA TRP A 346 32.89 4.06 -9.51
C TRP A 346 31.68 5.00 -9.30
N VAL A 347 30.62 4.51 -8.68
CA VAL A 347 29.40 5.31 -8.39
C VAL A 347 29.76 6.52 -7.51
N ALA A 348 30.50 6.33 -6.43
CA ALA A 348 30.94 7.43 -5.55
C ALA A 348 31.83 8.45 -6.29
N GLY A 349 32.68 7.98 -7.23
CA GLY A 349 33.41 8.86 -8.13
C GLY A 349 32.50 9.71 -9.02
N GLN A 350 31.52 9.07 -9.66
CA GLN A 350 30.53 9.78 -10.49
C GLN A 350 29.71 10.79 -9.70
N VAL A 351 29.34 10.46 -8.46
CA VAL A 351 28.61 11.40 -7.57
C VAL A 351 29.42 12.68 -7.34
N LEU A 352 30.73 12.57 -7.11
CA LEU A 352 31.61 13.71 -6.92
C LEU A 352 31.82 14.49 -8.22
N GLU A 353 32.07 13.81 -9.34
CA GLU A 353 32.23 14.43 -10.64
C GLU A 353 30.99 15.24 -11.06
N GLN A 354 29.78 14.68 -10.84
CA GLN A 354 28.53 15.39 -11.08
C GLN A 354 28.37 16.60 -10.16
N ARG A 355 28.81 16.48 -8.89
CA ARG A 355 28.80 17.60 -7.96
C ARG A 355 29.74 18.72 -8.42
N GLU A 356 30.93 18.39 -8.86
CA GLU A 356 31.89 19.36 -9.39
C GLU A 356 31.39 20.06 -10.65
N SER A 357 30.63 19.33 -11.48
CA SER A 357 29.95 19.91 -12.65
C SER A 357 28.70 20.75 -12.32
N GLY A 358 28.36 20.92 -11.02
CA GLY A 358 27.27 21.78 -10.56
C GLY A 358 25.98 21.06 -10.18
N THR A 359 25.89 19.72 -10.29
CA THR A 359 24.71 18.97 -9.86
C THR A 359 24.73 18.76 -8.35
N ARG A 360 23.77 19.34 -7.62
CA ARG A 360 23.71 19.20 -6.16
C ARG A 360 23.53 17.72 -5.77
N LEU A 361 24.09 17.31 -4.61
CA LEU A 361 23.89 15.94 -4.09
C LEU A 361 22.41 15.60 -3.91
N THR A 362 21.58 16.56 -3.51
CA THR A 362 20.12 16.38 -3.39
C THR A 362 19.38 16.17 -4.72
N GLN A 363 20.06 16.37 -5.84
CA GLN A 363 19.53 16.15 -7.20
C GLN A 363 20.06 14.87 -7.83
N GLN A 364 20.87 14.11 -7.08
CA GLN A 364 21.42 12.83 -7.52
C GLN A 364 20.73 11.68 -6.78
N ALA A 365 20.47 10.57 -7.48
CA ALA A 365 19.87 9.38 -6.90
C ALA A 365 20.53 8.12 -7.44
N VAL A 366 20.73 7.13 -6.58
CA VAL A 366 21.19 5.79 -6.95
C VAL A 366 20.06 4.80 -6.62
N LEU A 367 19.66 4.01 -7.61
CA LEU A 367 18.57 3.05 -7.49
C LEU A 367 19.12 1.62 -7.43
N PHE A 368 18.57 0.81 -6.51
CA PHE A 368 18.94 -0.58 -6.32
C PHE A 368 17.73 -1.49 -6.48
N ARG A 369 17.95 -2.70 -6.98
CA ARG A 369 16.88 -3.71 -7.06
C ARG A 369 16.53 -4.29 -5.69
N ALA A 370 17.51 -4.42 -4.78
CA ALA A 370 17.32 -4.95 -3.44
C ALA A 370 18.15 -4.15 -2.42
N SER A 371 17.70 -4.11 -1.18
CA SER A 371 18.30 -3.30 -0.10
C SER A 371 19.76 -3.69 0.22
N ASN A 372 20.11 -4.97 0.07
CA ASN A 372 21.46 -5.45 0.30
C ASN A 372 22.48 -4.92 -0.72
N HIS A 373 22.05 -4.58 -1.94
CA HIS A 373 22.92 -4.04 -2.98
C HIS A 373 23.49 -2.65 -2.65
N SER A 374 22.92 -1.93 -1.68
CA SER A 374 23.43 -0.61 -1.29
C SER A 374 24.57 -0.65 -0.29
N ALA A 375 24.82 -1.79 0.39
CA ALA A 375 25.73 -1.85 1.54
C ALA A 375 27.15 -1.41 1.20
N ALA A 376 27.74 -1.89 0.11
CA ALA A 376 29.07 -1.51 -0.32
C ALA A 376 29.17 -0.01 -0.67
N LEU A 377 28.12 0.54 -1.30
CA LEU A 377 28.07 1.96 -1.63
C LEU A 377 27.92 2.84 -0.38
N GLU A 378 27.08 2.46 0.58
CA GLU A 378 26.91 3.19 1.85
C GLU A 378 28.26 3.34 2.58
N LEU A 379 29.03 2.25 2.66
CA LEU A 379 30.39 2.29 3.24
C LEU A 379 31.35 3.21 2.47
N GLU A 380 31.30 3.16 1.14
CA GLU A 380 32.18 3.97 0.30
C GLU A 380 31.81 5.47 0.35
N LEU A 381 30.53 5.81 0.38
CA LEU A 381 30.04 7.18 0.57
C LEU A 381 30.44 7.73 1.95
N ALA A 382 30.25 6.92 3.01
CA ALA A 382 30.66 7.29 4.37
C ALA A 382 32.18 7.49 4.45
N ARG A 383 32.99 6.60 3.85
CA ARG A 383 34.46 6.73 3.79
C ARG A 383 34.93 8.02 3.12
N ARG A 384 34.19 8.49 2.11
CA ARG A 384 34.48 9.76 1.40
C ARG A 384 33.76 10.97 1.99
N SER A 385 33.07 10.82 3.13
CA SER A 385 32.29 11.89 3.77
C SER A 385 31.26 12.51 2.82
N ILE A 386 30.63 11.70 1.95
CA ILE A 386 29.56 12.12 1.06
C ILE A 386 28.24 11.88 1.79
N PRO A 387 27.47 12.93 2.13
CA PRO A 387 26.19 12.75 2.81
C PRO A 387 25.15 12.14 1.87
N PHE A 388 24.38 11.21 2.40
CA PHE A 388 23.30 10.54 1.67
C PHE A 388 22.10 10.24 2.57
N VAL A 389 20.95 9.98 1.95
CA VAL A 389 19.75 9.49 2.63
C VAL A 389 19.34 8.18 1.95
N LYS A 390 19.15 7.13 2.74
CA LYS A 390 18.65 5.84 2.26
C LYS A 390 17.14 5.80 2.41
N PHE A 391 16.45 5.50 1.31
CA PHE A 391 15.03 5.20 1.31
C PHE A 391 14.82 3.68 1.25
N GLY A 392 14.05 3.15 2.18
CA GLY A 392 13.88 1.71 2.40
C GLY A 392 14.78 1.19 3.52
N GLY A 393 14.57 -0.05 3.94
CA GLY A 393 15.17 -0.66 5.13
C GLY A 393 14.18 -0.73 6.28
N LEU A 394 14.64 -1.11 7.48
CA LEU A 394 13.81 -1.15 8.69
C LEU A 394 13.28 0.24 9.00
N LYS A 395 11.95 0.38 8.95
CA LYS A 395 11.30 1.62 9.39
C LYS A 395 11.43 1.75 10.90
N PHE A 396 11.44 2.97 11.43
CA PHE A 396 11.46 3.24 12.87
C PHE A 396 10.41 2.42 13.63
N LEU A 397 9.18 2.35 13.09
CA LEU A 397 8.08 1.59 13.68
C LEU A 397 8.27 0.06 13.62
N GLU A 398 9.21 -0.45 12.84
CA GLU A 398 9.55 -1.88 12.74
C GLU A 398 10.67 -2.28 13.69
N ALA A 399 11.31 -1.32 14.36
CA ALA A 399 12.35 -1.57 15.35
C ALA A 399 11.75 -2.28 16.58
N ALA A 400 12.47 -3.27 17.13
CA ALA A 400 11.97 -4.13 18.21
C ALA A 400 11.46 -3.34 19.41
N HIS A 401 12.23 -2.38 19.89
CA HIS A 401 11.86 -1.55 21.06
C HIS A 401 10.64 -0.66 20.81
N VAL A 402 10.43 -0.20 19.57
CA VAL A 402 9.22 0.56 19.20
C VAL A 402 8.00 -0.36 19.15
N LYS A 403 8.15 -1.57 18.60
CA LYS A 403 7.10 -2.59 18.60
C LYS A 403 6.75 -3.03 20.03
N ASP A 404 7.71 -3.13 20.94
CA ASP A 404 7.47 -3.44 22.34
C ASP A 404 6.60 -2.36 22.99
N MET A 405 6.93 -1.09 22.80
CA MET A 405 6.13 0.03 23.29
C MET A 405 4.71 0.05 22.69
N LEU A 406 4.60 -0.12 21.37
CA LEU A 406 3.30 -0.20 20.71
C LEU A 406 2.47 -1.40 21.21
N ALA A 407 3.11 -2.53 21.48
CA ALA A 407 2.43 -3.70 22.03
C ALA A 407 1.85 -3.40 23.41
N VAL A 408 2.56 -2.68 24.28
CA VAL A 408 2.03 -2.25 25.59
C VAL A 408 0.77 -1.41 25.42
N LEU A 409 0.80 -0.40 24.54
CA LEU A 409 -0.34 0.47 24.29
C LEU A 409 -1.54 -0.30 23.67
N ARG A 410 -1.27 -1.18 22.71
CA ARG A 410 -2.30 -2.00 22.06
C ARG A 410 -2.94 -2.99 23.04
N PHE A 411 -2.14 -3.61 23.91
CA PHE A 411 -2.64 -4.54 24.89
C PHE A 411 -3.47 -3.82 25.96
N ALA A 412 -3.10 -2.62 26.35
CA ALA A 412 -3.90 -1.77 27.22
C ALA A 412 -5.24 -1.36 26.58
N GLN A 413 -5.24 -1.05 25.29
CA GLN A 413 -6.45 -0.71 24.54
C GLN A 413 -7.36 -1.92 24.28
N ASN A 414 -6.76 -3.07 23.98
CA ASN A 414 -7.47 -4.33 23.70
C ASN A 414 -6.84 -5.48 24.50
N PRO A 415 -7.31 -5.76 25.73
CA PRO A 415 -6.83 -6.86 26.59
C PRO A 415 -6.99 -8.26 25.99
N ARG A 416 -7.83 -8.41 24.98
CA ARG A 416 -8.01 -9.66 24.21
C ARG A 416 -7.03 -9.78 23.03
N GLY A 417 -6.24 -8.75 22.77
CA GLY A 417 -5.23 -8.72 21.73
C GLY A 417 -4.07 -9.67 22.02
N ARG A 418 -4.23 -10.95 21.67
CA ARG A 418 -3.32 -12.06 22.03
C ARG A 418 -1.87 -11.79 21.63
N MET A 419 -1.63 -11.21 20.42
CA MET A 419 -0.27 -10.91 19.97
C MET A 419 0.41 -9.82 20.78
N ALA A 420 -0.32 -8.75 21.07
CA ALA A 420 0.20 -7.68 21.91
C ALA A 420 0.49 -8.19 23.31
N GLY A 421 -0.43 -8.95 23.92
CA GLY A 421 -0.27 -9.58 25.20
C GLY A 421 0.90 -10.56 25.24
N PHE A 422 1.04 -11.43 24.22
CA PHE A 422 2.15 -12.38 24.13
C PHE A 422 3.50 -11.67 24.08
N ARG A 423 3.60 -10.59 23.35
CA ARG A 423 4.83 -9.79 23.27
C ARG A 423 5.13 -9.07 24.58
N VAL A 424 4.14 -8.40 25.14
CA VAL A 424 4.29 -7.60 26.38
C VAL A 424 4.66 -8.48 27.56
N THR A 425 3.98 -9.60 27.75
CA THR A 425 4.25 -10.49 28.90
C THR A 425 5.64 -11.10 28.87
N GLN A 426 6.21 -11.34 27.69
CA GLN A 426 7.58 -11.84 27.54
C GLN A 426 8.66 -10.77 27.77
N LEU A 427 8.30 -9.47 27.88
CA LEU A 427 9.25 -8.45 28.33
C LEU A 427 9.56 -8.58 29.83
N ILE A 428 8.74 -9.34 30.57
CA ILE A 428 8.93 -9.56 32.01
C ILE A 428 9.91 -10.71 32.20
N PRO A 429 11.05 -10.49 32.88
CA PRO A 429 12.03 -11.54 33.15
C PRO A 429 11.38 -12.76 33.84
N GLY A 430 11.65 -13.95 33.32
CA GLY A 430 11.08 -15.20 33.82
C GLY A 430 9.74 -15.61 33.25
N ILE A 431 9.12 -14.81 32.38
CA ILE A 431 7.92 -15.19 31.61
C ILE A 431 8.37 -15.69 30.24
N GLY A 432 8.30 -16.99 30.04
CA GLY A 432 8.54 -17.60 28.72
C GLY A 432 7.25 -17.79 27.90
N PRO A 433 7.37 -18.24 26.63
CA PRO A 433 6.24 -18.43 25.72
C PRO A 433 5.09 -19.26 26.30
N ALA A 434 5.39 -20.39 26.95
CA ALA A 434 4.38 -21.28 27.52
C ALA A 434 3.60 -20.61 28.67
N THR A 435 4.27 -19.79 29.50
CA THR A 435 3.64 -19.04 30.57
C THR A 435 2.76 -17.90 30.04
N ALA A 436 3.27 -17.20 29.01
CA ALA A 436 2.53 -16.16 28.31
C ALA A 436 1.25 -16.71 27.66
N THR A 437 1.35 -17.85 26.97
CA THR A 437 0.18 -18.52 26.35
C THR A 437 -0.86 -18.88 27.41
N ARG A 438 -0.46 -19.54 28.50
CA ARG A 438 -1.38 -19.93 29.59
C ARG A 438 -2.11 -18.74 30.24
N LEU A 439 -1.42 -17.62 30.40
CA LEU A 439 -2.05 -16.39 30.88
C LEU A 439 -3.10 -15.88 29.90
N LEU A 440 -2.73 -15.78 28.61
CA LEU A 440 -3.62 -15.26 27.57
C LEU A 440 -4.84 -16.16 27.34
N ASP A 441 -4.69 -17.47 27.50
CA ASP A 441 -5.80 -18.42 27.47
C ASP A 441 -6.77 -18.13 28.64
N ALA A 442 -6.24 -17.96 29.85
CA ALA A 442 -7.06 -17.60 31.00
C ALA A 442 -7.76 -16.24 30.85
N MET A 443 -7.10 -15.26 30.22
CA MET A 443 -7.71 -13.97 29.94
C MET A 443 -8.79 -14.05 28.84
N ALA A 444 -8.63 -14.92 27.86
CA ALA A 444 -9.61 -15.12 26.78
C ALA A 444 -10.91 -15.76 27.30
N GLU A 445 -10.80 -16.70 28.27
CA GLU A 445 -11.94 -17.39 28.90
C GLU A 445 -12.64 -16.53 29.94
N ALA A 446 -11.98 -15.52 30.50
CA ALA A 446 -12.54 -14.68 31.53
C ALA A 446 -13.54 -13.66 31.00
N ALA A 447 -14.63 -13.41 31.77
CA ALA A 447 -15.56 -12.32 31.47
C ALA A 447 -14.83 -10.96 31.49
N GLU A 448 -13.94 -10.78 32.47
CA GLU A 448 -13.09 -9.59 32.64
C GLU A 448 -11.60 -9.98 32.48
N PRO A 449 -11.00 -9.79 31.32
CA PRO A 449 -9.61 -10.20 31.04
C PRO A 449 -8.58 -9.59 31.98
N THR A 450 -8.78 -8.35 32.42
CA THR A 450 -7.89 -7.64 33.36
C THR A 450 -7.89 -8.25 34.73
N GLU A 451 -9.01 -8.82 35.19
CA GLU A 451 -9.09 -9.51 36.48
C GLU A 451 -8.36 -10.86 36.42
N ALA A 452 -8.47 -11.60 35.31
CA ALA A 452 -7.70 -12.82 35.08
C ALA A 452 -6.19 -12.56 35.11
N LEU A 453 -5.74 -11.43 34.54
CA LEU A 453 -4.34 -11.00 34.58
C LEU A 453 -3.89 -10.70 36.04
N ARG A 454 -4.72 -10.06 36.84
CA ARG A 454 -4.40 -9.78 38.26
C ARG A 454 -4.29 -11.05 39.11
N GLN A 455 -5.14 -12.03 38.85
CA GLN A 455 -5.19 -13.28 39.62
C GLN A 455 -4.18 -14.32 39.13
N PHE A 456 -3.51 -14.07 38.02
CA PHE A 456 -2.55 -15.02 37.45
C PHE A 456 -1.33 -15.21 38.33
N LEU A 457 -1.03 -16.46 38.63
CA LEU A 457 0.16 -16.84 39.38
C LEU A 457 1.37 -16.97 38.46
N ALA A 458 2.18 -15.93 38.47
CA ALA A 458 3.44 -15.94 37.72
C ALA A 458 4.47 -16.89 38.33
N PRO A 459 5.45 -17.39 37.57
CA PRO A 459 6.56 -18.14 38.10
C PRO A 459 7.30 -17.37 39.22
N PRO A 460 7.85 -18.05 40.25
CA PRO A 460 8.51 -17.36 41.36
C PRO A 460 9.58 -16.36 40.97
N GLN A 461 10.30 -16.64 39.88
CA GLN A 461 11.34 -15.77 39.33
C GLN A 461 10.79 -14.47 38.73
N ALA A 462 9.57 -14.48 38.24
CA ALA A 462 8.91 -13.33 37.64
C ALA A 462 7.99 -12.56 38.61
N GLN A 463 7.74 -13.10 39.77
CA GLN A 463 6.71 -12.60 40.72
C GLN A 463 6.86 -11.13 41.12
N PRO A 464 8.08 -10.59 41.37
CA PRO A 464 8.22 -9.18 41.75
C PRO A 464 7.80 -8.23 40.62
N GLU A 465 8.33 -8.44 39.42
CA GLU A 465 8.04 -7.61 38.26
C GLU A 465 6.61 -7.83 37.76
N TRP A 466 6.09 -9.06 37.89
CA TRP A 466 4.71 -9.38 37.55
C TRP A 466 3.71 -8.58 38.41
N THR A 467 3.94 -8.51 39.70
CA THR A 467 3.06 -7.78 40.64
C THR A 467 2.98 -6.30 40.24
N LEU A 468 4.12 -5.69 39.91
CA LEU A 468 4.18 -4.30 39.46
C LEU A 468 3.47 -4.12 38.11
N PHE A 469 3.71 -5.02 37.15
CA PHE A 469 3.08 -5.00 35.85
C PHE A 469 1.55 -5.13 35.93
N ALA A 470 1.05 -6.12 36.71
CA ALA A 470 -0.37 -6.35 36.89
C ALA A 470 -1.08 -5.16 37.56
N ALA A 471 -0.41 -4.51 38.52
CA ALA A 471 -0.93 -3.31 39.19
C ALA A 471 -1.00 -2.12 38.24
N LEU A 472 0.05 -1.91 37.40
CA LEU A 472 0.10 -0.84 36.41
C LEU A 472 -0.95 -1.04 35.31
N TYR A 473 -1.08 -2.26 34.83
CA TYR A 473 -2.00 -2.58 33.72
C TYR A 473 -3.48 -2.47 34.13
N ALA A 474 -3.76 -2.53 35.39
CA ALA A 474 -5.11 -2.48 35.93
C ALA A 474 -5.59 -1.05 36.30
N GLN A 475 -4.74 -0.04 36.12
CA GLN A 475 -5.07 1.39 36.22
C GLN A 475 -5.61 1.92 34.91
#